data_e4756fb6870e84d44d4b7509e8fe6e97
#
_entry.id   e4756fb6870e84d44d4b7509e8fe6e97
#
_cell.length_a   1.000
_cell.length_b   1.000
_cell.length_c   1.000
_cell.angle_alpha   90.00
_cell.angle_beta   90.00
_cell.angle_gamma   90.00
#
_symmetry.space_group_name_H-M   'P 1'
#
loop_
_entity.id
_entity.type
_entity.pdbx_description
1 polymer ?
#
loop_
_entity_poly.entity_id
_entity_poly.type
_entity_poly.pdbx_seq_one_letter_code
_entity_poly.pdbx_strand_id
1 'polypeptide(L)'
;MFDNAELIKANNKSKAAFINNTDIIILAFCSVFYIRIFCTLTPAPSVLNHAHLVIVPLATLMVVATSRSQEPKQNSLVLALTIALGIFFTAVVSSAFWNEAGLVNAIASFMLLAEPFIFLIAIVCIPMTLKSFNKLRKWLILSVVINFALAAIQKPLIDANLLYAEGFNGTDGCGGVFFVSGAGNYVSASVTVAFVLYFLFNYKKYPLWVRLGAIAAAVWQVLFSDSKQLVLAYAVAWILLILINSTDIGKSLKLLIGMMLVSLVSLWCFQNVEAFSAFGSWARPELYERDGEAWYAKFYSARIILAEFRSPFNWLFGLGPGHTVSRLGAWFLRDYASLLEPLGATTRFIGVDAREFVDGFWLTKGSSVFSPIFGWAGVWGDLGLLGLGTYLYMSFVVWQNFALDNSLKITMLSILVMGFIFTQVEEPGYMVSIAMIIGLAWQEKRLKFKQKGISRAI
;
A
#
# COMPACT_ATOMS: atom_id res chain seq x y z
N MET A 1 -34.77 -52.30 5.98
CA MET A 1 -33.33 -52.21 5.76
C MET A 1 -33.13 -51.22 4.61
N PHE A 2 -33.19 -49.93 4.92
CA PHE A 2 -33.05 -48.88 3.89
C PHE A 2 -31.60 -48.71 3.51
N ASP A 3 -31.36 -48.71 2.22
CA ASP A 3 -30.05 -48.80 1.59
C ASP A 3 -29.20 -47.54 1.87
N ASN A 4 -28.22 -47.65 2.77
CA ASN A 4 -27.27 -46.62 3.12
C ASN A 4 -26.43 -46.14 1.89
N ALA A 5 -26.44 -46.87 0.81
CA ALA A 5 -25.72 -46.53 -0.44
C ALA A 5 -26.41 -45.38 -1.21
N GLU A 6 -27.73 -45.24 -1.15
CA GLU A 6 -28.46 -44.14 -1.80
C GLU A 6 -28.31 -42.83 -1.02
N LEU A 7 -28.27 -42.88 0.32
CA LEU A 7 -27.98 -41.69 1.15
C LEU A 7 -26.56 -41.14 0.97
N ILE A 8 -25.60 -42.05 0.76
CA ILE A 8 -24.22 -41.66 0.46
C ILE A 8 -24.10 -41.10 -0.97
N LYS A 9 -24.83 -41.64 -1.96
CA LYS A 9 -24.91 -41.11 -3.33
C LYS A 9 -25.66 -39.76 -3.39
N ALA A 10 -26.72 -39.57 -2.63
CA ALA A 10 -27.44 -38.29 -2.56
C ALA A 10 -26.56 -37.19 -1.89
N ASN A 11 -25.79 -37.56 -0.88
CA ASN A 11 -24.84 -36.62 -0.21
C ASN A 11 -23.64 -36.27 -1.07
N ASN A 12 -23.25 -37.09 -2.04
CA ASN A 12 -22.17 -36.80 -2.99
C ASN A 12 -22.66 -36.01 -4.24
N LYS A 13 -23.96 -35.99 -4.55
CA LYS A 13 -24.52 -35.21 -5.68
C LYS A 13 -24.73 -33.73 -5.37
N SER A 14 -24.68 -33.29 -4.12
CA SER A 14 -24.83 -31.89 -3.74
C SER A 14 -23.50 -31.14 -3.48
N LYS A 15 -22.39 -31.67 -3.91
CA LYS A 15 -21.18 -30.86 -4.07
C LYS A 15 -21.24 -30.06 -5.36
N ALA A 16 -22.29 -29.22 -5.51
CA ALA A 16 -22.16 -28.02 -6.28
C ALA A 16 -20.85 -27.35 -5.82
N ALA A 17 -20.02 -26.95 -6.75
CA ALA A 17 -18.73 -26.33 -6.46
C ALA A 17 -18.98 -24.97 -5.77
N PHE A 18 -19.30 -25.00 -4.48
CA PHE A 18 -19.34 -23.80 -3.66
C PHE A 18 -17.91 -23.25 -3.61
N ILE A 19 -17.71 -22.13 -4.25
CA ILE A 19 -16.44 -21.39 -4.16
C ILE A 19 -16.22 -21.11 -2.68
N ASN A 20 -15.11 -21.61 -2.14
CA ASN A 20 -14.78 -21.41 -0.73
C ASN A 20 -14.40 -19.93 -0.52
N ASN A 21 -14.87 -19.31 0.58
CA ASN A 21 -14.52 -17.92 0.93
C ASN A 21 -13.00 -17.63 0.88
N THR A 22 -12.16 -18.63 1.17
CA THR A 22 -10.72 -18.54 1.01
C THR A 22 -10.32 -18.31 -0.46
N ASP A 23 -11.00 -18.94 -1.40
CA ASP A 23 -10.70 -18.81 -2.84
C ASP A 23 -11.19 -17.45 -3.37
N ILE A 24 -12.29 -16.95 -2.84
CA ILE A 24 -12.80 -15.59 -3.13
C ILE A 24 -11.76 -14.55 -2.69
N ILE A 25 -11.17 -14.68 -1.49
CA ILE A 25 -10.11 -13.78 -1.03
C ILE A 25 -8.85 -13.88 -1.89
N ILE A 26 -8.45 -15.09 -2.29
CA ILE A 26 -7.31 -15.27 -3.18
C ILE A 26 -7.58 -14.61 -4.53
N LEU A 27 -8.76 -14.77 -5.09
CA LEU A 27 -9.15 -14.12 -6.34
C LEU A 27 -9.08 -12.59 -6.22
N ALA A 28 -9.65 -12.03 -5.13
CA ALA A 28 -9.58 -10.61 -4.85
C ALA A 28 -8.14 -10.11 -4.71
N PHE A 29 -7.28 -10.83 -4.00
CA PHE A 29 -5.86 -10.51 -3.90
C PHE A 29 -5.15 -10.58 -5.25
N CYS A 30 -5.37 -11.63 -6.02
CA CYS A 30 -4.76 -11.80 -7.34
C CYS A 30 -5.21 -10.75 -8.35
N SER A 31 -6.46 -10.28 -8.27
CA SER A 31 -6.96 -9.21 -9.15
C SER A 31 -6.26 -7.87 -8.91
N VAL A 32 -5.74 -7.63 -7.69
CA VAL A 32 -4.93 -6.45 -7.38
C VAL A 32 -3.46 -6.68 -7.75
N PHE A 33 -2.94 -7.86 -7.41
CA PHE A 33 -1.51 -8.14 -7.46
C PHE A 33 -1.00 -8.43 -8.86
N TYR A 34 -1.77 -9.18 -9.67
CA TYR A 34 -1.31 -9.68 -10.97
C TYR A 34 -1.94 -8.99 -12.18
N ILE A 35 -2.96 -8.14 -12.00
CA ILE A 35 -3.70 -7.59 -13.11
C ILE A 35 -2.80 -6.78 -14.06
N ARG A 36 -1.84 -6.04 -13.53
CA ARG A 36 -0.93 -5.20 -14.33
C ARG A 36 -0.05 -6.02 -15.26
N ILE A 37 0.61 -7.04 -14.73
CA ILE A 37 1.44 -7.91 -15.56
C ILE A 37 0.58 -8.67 -16.59
N PHE A 38 -0.65 -9.04 -16.22
CA PHE A 38 -1.60 -9.64 -17.16
C PHE A 38 -1.93 -8.68 -18.31
N CYS A 39 -2.29 -7.43 -18.03
CA CYS A 39 -2.58 -6.42 -19.06
C CYS A 39 -1.35 -6.06 -19.90
N THR A 40 -0.15 -6.16 -19.33
CA THR A 40 1.09 -5.91 -20.09
C THR A 40 1.43 -7.06 -21.06
N LEU A 41 1.15 -8.31 -20.65
CA LEU A 41 1.47 -9.50 -21.44
C LEU A 41 0.35 -9.87 -22.45
N THR A 42 -0.82 -9.24 -22.37
CA THR A 42 -1.97 -9.52 -23.22
C THR A 42 -2.47 -8.23 -23.87
N PRO A 43 -3.17 -8.30 -25.00
CA PRO A 43 -3.80 -7.15 -25.62
C PRO A 43 -5.06 -6.67 -24.88
N ALA A 44 -5.09 -6.87 -23.54
CA ALA A 44 -6.22 -6.48 -22.72
C ALA A 44 -6.31 -4.96 -22.56
N PRO A 45 -7.52 -4.36 -22.57
CA PRO A 45 -7.68 -2.93 -22.37
C PRO A 45 -7.09 -2.47 -21.02
N SER A 46 -6.38 -1.34 -21.02
CA SER A 46 -5.72 -0.80 -19.82
C SER A 46 -6.69 -0.51 -18.66
N VAL A 47 -7.95 -0.27 -18.94
CA VAL A 47 -9.01 -0.07 -17.93
C VAL A 47 -9.16 -1.28 -17.01
N LEU A 48 -8.84 -2.50 -17.48
CA LEU A 48 -8.86 -3.71 -16.66
C LEU A 48 -7.85 -3.66 -15.50
N ASN A 49 -6.82 -2.82 -15.57
CA ASN A 49 -5.92 -2.58 -14.43
C ASN A 49 -6.67 -2.11 -13.18
N HIS A 50 -7.86 -1.56 -13.34
CA HIS A 50 -8.71 -1.06 -12.26
C HIS A 50 -9.89 -1.98 -11.91
N ALA A 51 -9.97 -3.17 -12.52
CA ALA A 51 -11.04 -4.15 -12.25
C ALA A 51 -11.11 -4.54 -10.76
N HIS A 52 -9.98 -4.49 -10.06
CA HIS A 52 -9.92 -4.76 -8.62
C HIS A 52 -10.81 -3.83 -7.79
N LEU A 53 -11.02 -2.57 -8.20
CA LEU A 53 -11.91 -1.62 -7.51
C LEU A 53 -13.36 -2.11 -7.44
N VAL A 54 -13.75 -3.05 -8.30
CA VAL A 54 -15.05 -3.73 -8.29
C VAL A 54 -14.95 -5.12 -7.66
N ILE A 55 -13.90 -5.88 -8.01
CA ILE A 55 -13.73 -7.27 -7.57
C ILE A 55 -13.53 -7.36 -6.05
N VAL A 56 -12.71 -6.50 -5.46
CA VAL A 56 -12.41 -6.53 -4.01
C VAL A 56 -13.64 -6.22 -3.16
N PRO A 57 -14.42 -5.15 -3.40
CA PRO A 57 -15.65 -4.91 -2.67
C PRO A 57 -16.69 -6.03 -2.84
N LEU A 58 -16.91 -6.52 -4.06
CA LEU A 58 -17.84 -7.61 -4.31
C LEU A 58 -17.42 -8.90 -3.60
N ALA A 59 -16.14 -9.26 -3.66
CA ALA A 59 -15.57 -10.39 -2.95
C ALA A 59 -15.77 -10.24 -1.43
N THR A 60 -15.55 -9.03 -0.90
CA THR A 60 -15.75 -8.73 0.53
C THR A 60 -17.22 -8.89 0.91
N LEU A 61 -18.15 -8.34 0.13
CA LEU A 61 -19.60 -8.49 0.36
C LEU A 61 -20.01 -9.96 0.35
N MET A 62 -19.53 -10.76 -0.62
CA MET A 62 -19.79 -12.19 -0.69
C MET A 62 -19.26 -12.92 0.54
N VAL A 63 -18.03 -12.61 0.97
CA VAL A 63 -17.43 -13.22 2.16
C VAL A 63 -18.22 -12.84 3.41
N VAL A 64 -18.56 -11.58 3.60
CA VAL A 64 -19.33 -11.11 4.77
C VAL A 64 -20.72 -11.77 4.80
N ALA A 65 -21.43 -11.83 3.68
CA ALA A 65 -22.75 -12.41 3.58
C ALA A 65 -22.78 -13.93 3.84
N THR A 66 -21.69 -14.63 3.49
CA THR A 66 -21.61 -16.10 3.62
C THR A 66 -20.85 -16.57 4.86
N SER A 67 -20.11 -15.68 5.52
CA SER A 67 -19.36 -16.00 6.74
C SER A 67 -20.25 -15.87 7.97
N ARG A 68 -20.37 -16.96 8.73
CA ARG A 68 -21.06 -16.96 10.05
C ARG A 68 -20.00 -17.04 11.15
N SER A 69 -19.47 -15.91 11.57
CA SER A 69 -18.61 -15.87 12.74
C SER A 69 -19.48 -15.83 14.02
N GLN A 70 -19.17 -16.70 14.97
CA GLN A 70 -19.80 -16.69 16.30
C GLN A 70 -18.92 -16.01 17.37
N GLU A 71 -17.78 -15.46 16.97
CA GLU A 71 -16.84 -14.83 17.91
C GLU A 71 -17.16 -13.35 18.08
N PRO A 72 -17.60 -12.92 19.31
CA PRO A 72 -17.98 -11.52 19.56
C PRO A 72 -16.88 -10.51 19.18
N LYS A 73 -15.62 -10.84 19.49
CA LYS A 73 -14.49 -9.96 19.20
C LYS A 73 -14.24 -9.78 17.69
N GLN A 74 -14.35 -10.85 16.92
CA GLN A 74 -14.24 -10.78 15.44
C GLN A 74 -15.32 -9.86 14.88
N ASN A 75 -16.56 -10.00 15.36
CA ASN A 75 -17.67 -9.16 14.92
C ASN A 75 -17.48 -7.70 15.35
N SER A 76 -16.97 -7.45 16.54
CA SER A 76 -16.65 -6.09 17.02
C SER A 76 -15.57 -5.42 16.15
N LEU A 77 -14.54 -6.15 15.72
CA LEU A 77 -13.49 -5.63 14.86
C LEU A 77 -14.00 -5.30 13.45
N VAL A 78 -14.83 -6.19 12.89
CA VAL A 78 -15.48 -5.95 11.59
C VAL A 78 -16.38 -4.73 11.68
N LEU A 79 -17.17 -4.61 12.74
CA LEU A 79 -18.03 -3.45 12.98
C LEU A 79 -17.20 -2.15 13.10
N ALA A 80 -16.11 -2.17 13.87
CA ALA A 80 -15.25 -1.00 14.04
C ALA A 80 -14.64 -0.53 12.68
N LEU A 81 -14.16 -1.47 11.86
CA LEU A 81 -13.66 -1.15 10.52
C LEU A 81 -14.77 -0.64 9.60
N THR A 82 -15.96 -1.24 9.66
CA THR A 82 -17.11 -0.82 8.84
C THR A 82 -17.58 0.58 9.22
N ILE A 83 -17.63 0.90 10.53
CA ILE A 83 -17.96 2.25 11.00
C ILE A 83 -16.90 3.26 10.53
N ALA A 84 -15.61 2.93 10.66
CA ALA A 84 -14.54 3.80 10.21
C ALA A 84 -14.60 4.07 8.70
N LEU A 85 -14.90 3.04 7.89
CA LEU A 85 -15.15 3.16 6.46
C LEU A 85 -16.36 4.04 6.15
N GLY A 86 -17.46 3.89 6.90
CA GLY A 86 -18.66 4.73 6.75
C GLY A 86 -18.38 6.20 7.04
N ILE A 87 -17.61 6.48 8.11
CA ILE A 87 -17.18 7.85 8.45
C ILE A 87 -16.31 8.43 7.33
N PHE A 88 -15.35 7.67 6.82
CA PHE A 88 -14.49 8.09 5.71
C PHE A 88 -15.30 8.32 4.42
N PHE A 89 -16.22 7.41 4.08
CA PHE A 89 -17.12 7.58 2.94
C PHE A 89 -17.94 8.87 3.03
N THR A 90 -18.48 9.17 4.21
CA THR A 90 -19.23 10.43 4.45
C THR A 90 -18.34 11.64 4.21
N ALA A 91 -17.07 11.62 4.67
CA ALA A 91 -16.13 12.72 4.43
C ALA A 91 -15.84 12.91 2.93
N VAL A 92 -15.62 11.81 2.17
CA VAL A 92 -15.39 11.87 0.71
C VAL A 92 -16.61 12.43 -0.02
N VAL A 93 -17.82 11.95 0.30
CA VAL A 93 -19.07 12.43 -0.31
C VAL A 93 -19.32 13.90 0.03
N SER A 94 -19.06 14.29 1.28
CA SER A 94 -19.20 15.71 1.70
C SER A 94 -18.23 16.62 0.94
N SER A 95 -16.99 16.19 0.75
CA SER A 95 -16.01 16.90 -0.07
C SER A 95 -16.47 17.03 -1.52
N ALA A 96 -16.96 15.93 -2.10
CA ALA A 96 -17.46 15.92 -3.48
C ALA A 96 -18.65 16.86 -3.67
N PHE A 97 -19.60 16.79 -2.75
CA PHE A 97 -20.80 17.65 -2.78
C PHE A 97 -20.45 19.13 -2.68
N TRP A 98 -19.57 19.48 -1.72
CA TRP A 98 -19.19 20.87 -1.48
C TRP A 98 -18.41 21.50 -2.65
N ASN A 99 -17.63 20.70 -3.37
CA ASN A 99 -16.76 21.16 -4.44
C ASN A 99 -17.30 20.84 -5.85
N GLU A 100 -18.56 20.40 -5.94
CA GLU A 100 -19.19 20.00 -7.21
C GLU A 100 -18.38 18.94 -7.99
N ALA A 101 -17.64 18.10 -7.26
CA ALA A 101 -16.96 16.96 -7.86
C ALA A 101 -17.99 15.87 -8.17
N GLY A 102 -17.84 15.24 -9.33
CA GLY A 102 -18.79 14.22 -9.79
C GLY A 102 -18.88 13.01 -8.86
N LEU A 103 -20.00 12.28 -8.92
CA LEU A 103 -20.18 11.03 -8.17
C LEU A 103 -19.09 10.01 -8.51
N VAL A 104 -18.65 9.98 -9.75
CA VAL A 104 -17.55 9.11 -10.22
C VAL A 104 -16.27 9.41 -9.45
N ASN A 105 -15.96 10.70 -9.25
CA ASN A 105 -14.80 11.14 -8.47
C ASN A 105 -14.89 10.65 -7.02
N ALA A 106 -16.06 10.81 -6.39
CA ALA A 106 -16.27 10.38 -5.01
C ALA A 106 -16.09 8.86 -4.85
N ILE A 107 -16.72 8.07 -5.73
CA ILE A 107 -16.62 6.61 -5.70
C ILE A 107 -15.18 6.16 -5.96
N ALA A 108 -14.51 6.70 -6.99
CA ALA A 108 -13.15 6.33 -7.33
C ALA A 108 -12.16 6.68 -6.22
N SER A 109 -12.26 7.89 -5.64
CA SER A 109 -11.42 8.30 -4.52
C SER A 109 -11.63 7.41 -3.29
N PHE A 110 -12.90 7.16 -2.94
CA PHE A 110 -13.20 6.26 -1.82
C PHE A 110 -12.63 4.86 -2.08
N MET A 111 -12.84 4.27 -3.25
CA MET A 111 -12.36 2.93 -3.55
C MET A 111 -10.84 2.83 -3.53
N LEU A 112 -10.12 3.78 -4.12
CA LEU A 112 -8.65 3.78 -4.14
C LEU A 112 -8.05 3.80 -2.72
N LEU A 113 -8.64 4.59 -1.81
CA LEU A 113 -8.14 4.75 -0.45
C LEU A 113 -8.70 3.69 0.53
N ALA A 114 -9.93 3.25 0.34
CA ALA A 114 -10.62 2.32 1.24
C ALA A 114 -10.38 0.84 0.93
N GLU A 115 -9.95 0.50 -0.29
CA GLU A 115 -9.83 -0.88 -0.77
C GLU A 115 -9.03 -1.80 0.17
N PRO A 116 -7.85 -1.42 0.73
CA PRO A 116 -7.10 -2.28 1.65
C PRO A 116 -7.86 -2.56 2.94
N PHE A 117 -8.66 -1.63 3.43
CA PHE A 117 -9.48 -1.81 4.63
C PHE A 117 -10.70 -2.70 4.35
N ILE A 118 -11.33 -2.54 3.18
CA ILE A 118 -12.40 -3.42 2.69
C ILE A 118 -11.86 -4.85 2.57
N PHE A 119 -10.69 -5.03 1.98
CA PHE A 119 -10.04 -6.34 1.85
C PHE A 119 -9.68 -6.94 3.21
N LEU A 120 -9.22 -6.13 4.17
CA LEU A 120 -8.94 -6.57 5.54
C LEU A 120 -10.19 -7.11 6.23
N ILE A 121 -11.36 -6.46 6.04
CA ILE A 121 -12.66 -6.96 6.54
C ILE A 121 -12.92 -8.37 6.00
N ALA A 122 -12.72 -8.62 4.71
CA ALA A 122 -12.92 -9.95 4.14
C ALA A 122 -12.06 -11.01 4.84
N ILE A 123 -10.77 -10.73 5.10
CA ILE A 123 -9.86 -11.66 5.78
C ILE A 123 -10.30 -11.89 7.23
N VAL A 124 -10.72 -10.84 7.92
CA VAL A 124 -11.13 -10.90 9.33
C VAL A 124 -12.46 -11.66 9.49
N CYS A 125 -13.42 -11.48 8.57
CA CYS A 125 -14.74 -12.11 8.62
C CYS A 125 -14.68 -13.64 8.56
N ILE A 126 -13.69 -14.23 7.89
CA ILE A 126 -13.68 -15.69 7.68
C ILE A 126 -13.46 -16.45 8.99
N PRO A 127 -14.27 -17.49 9.29
CA PRO A 127 -13.95 -18.47 10.31
C PRO A 127 -12.76 -19.32 9.85
N MET A 128 -11.54 -18.78 9.96
CA MET A 128 -10.31 -19.34 9.41
C MET A 128 -9.99 -20.71 10.03
N THR A 129 -9.81 -21.70 9.16
CA THR A 129 -9.21 -23.01 9.53
C THR A 129 -7.72 -23.01 9.26
N LEU A 130 -6.96 -23.95 9.85
CA LEU A 130 -5.53 -24.07 9.59
C LEU A 130 -5.24 -24.35 8.11
N LYS A 131 -6.10 -25.10 7.42
CA LYS A 131 -5.99 -25.40 5.98
C LYS A 131 -6.16 -24.11 5.16
N SER A 132 -7.18 -23.31 5.45
CA SER A 132 -7.46 -22.03 4.78
C SER A 132 -6.33 -21.02 5.03
N PHE A 133 -5.86 -20.92 6.27
CA PHE A 133 -4.71 -20.09 6.64
C PHE A 133 -3.45 -20.47 5.86
N ASN A 134 -3.09 -21.76 5.83
CA ASN A 134 -1.93 -22.22 5.09
C ASN A 134 -2.07 -21.97 3.58
N LYS A 135 -3.27 -22.04 3.03
CA LYS A 135 -3.54 -21.75 1.61
C LYS A 135 -3.30 -20.27 1.30
N LEU A 136 -3.88 -19.35 2.08
CA LEU A 136 -3.67 -17.90 1.91
C LEU A 136 -2.19 -17.52 2.08
N ARG A 137 -1.54 -18.04 3.13
CA ARG A 137 -0.11 -17.83 3.37
C ARG A 137 0.76 -18.31 2.21
N LYS A 138 0.45 -19.49 1.65
CA LYS A 138 1.17 -20.03 0.47
C LYS A 138 1.03 -19.08 -0.73
N TRP A 139 -0.15 -18.57 -0.98
CA TRP A 139 -0.38 -17.61 -2.07
C TRP A 139 0.38 -16.29 -1.84
N LEU A 140 0.39 -15.75 -0.64
CA LEU A 140 1.19 -14.56 -0.33
C LEU A 140 2.68 -14.80 -0.57
N ILE A 141 3.25 -15.89 -0.04
CA ILE A 141 4.66 -16.25 -0.24
C ILE A 141 4.97 -16.40 -1.73
N LEU A 142 4.15 -17.14 -2.45
CA LEU A 142 4.32 -17.38 -3.88
C LEU A 142 4.29 -16.06 -4.66
N SER A 143 3.37 -15.16 -4.33
CA SER A 143 3.24 -13.86 -4.99
C SER A 143 4.46 -12.98 -4.76
N VAL A 144 4.99 -12.93 -3.54
CA VAL A 144 6.22 -12.17 -3.24
C VAL A 144 7.44 -12.77 -3.96
N VAL A 145 7.55 -14.10 -3.99
CA VAL A 145 8.65 -14.78 -4.71
C VAL A 145 8.56 -14.53 -6.22
N ILE A 146 7.37 -14.61 -6.81
CA ILE A 146 7.15 -14.30 -8.23
C ILE A 146 7.50 -12.83 -8.52
N ASN A 147 7.03 -11.91 -7.67
CA ASN A 147 7.34 -10.49 -7.81
C ASN A 147 8.85 -10.23 -7.81
N PHE A 148 9.57 -10.79 -6.83
CA PHE A 148 11.02 -10.67 -6.73
C PHE A 148 11.73 -11.29 -7.95
N ALA A 149 11.34 -12.50 -8.35
CA ALA A 149 11.96 -13.20 -9.49
C ALA A 149 11.76 -12.42 -10.80
N LEU A 150 10.56 -11.91 -11.05
CA LEU A 150 10.29 -11.09 -12.23
C LEU A 150 11.11 -9.78 -12.20
N ALA A 151 11.17 -9.09 -11.08
CA ALA A 151 11.98 -7.88 -10.95
C ALA A 151 13.48 -8.17 -11.20
N ALA A 152 14.00 -9.29 -10.67
CA ALA A 152 15.37 -9.71 -10.87
C ALA A 152 15.68 -10.10 -12.35
N ILE A 153 14.70 -10.64 -13.07
CA ILE A 153 14.83 -10.95 -14.50
C ILE A 153 14.71 -9.67 -15.34
N GLN A 154 13.84 -8.74 -14.97
CA GLN A 154 13.66 -7.47 -15.68
C GLN A 154 14.95 -6.64 -15.73
N LYS A 155 15.73 -6.62 -14.64
CA LYS A 155 16.97 -5.83 -14.55
C LYS A 155 17.95 -6.10 -15.69
N PRO A 156 18.46 -7.34 -15.90
CA PRO A 156 19.39 -7.62 -17.00
C PRO A 156 18.76 -7.44 -18.38
N LEU A 157 17.45 -7.65 -18.55
CA LEU A 157 16.78 -7.41 -19.82
C LEU A 157 16.70 -5.91 -20.16
N ILE A 158 16.48 -5.06 -19.17
CA ILE A 158 16.49 -3.59 -19.31
C ILE A 158 17.91 -3.12 -19.61
N ASP A 159 18.92 -3.61 -18.88
CA ASP A 159 20.33 -3.24 -19.09
C ASP A 159 20.82 -3.65 -20.49
N ALA A 160 20.31 -4.75 -21.02
CA ALA A 160 20.58 -5.20 -22.38
C ALA A 160 19.72 -4.52 -23.47
N ASN A 161 18.85 -3.58 -23.12
CA ASN A 161 17.84 -2.96 -24.00
C ASN A 161 16.91 -3.97 -24.70
N LEU A 162 16.70 -5.14 -24.09
CA LEU A 162 15.77 -6.17 -24.58
C LEU A 162 14.35 -5.99 -24.02
N LEU A 163 14.21 -5.26 -22.92
CA LEU A 163 12.94 -4.91 -22.31
C LEU A 163 12.87 -3.40 -22.17
N TYR A 164 11.89 -2.81 -22.84
CA TYR A 164 11.62 -1.38 -22.78
C TYR A 164 10.26 -1.12 -22.16
N ALA A 165 10.18 -0.17 -21.26
CA ALA A 165 8.93 0.33 -20.70
C ALA A 165 8.81 1.80 -21.08
N GLU A 166 7.84 2.13 -21.93
CA GLU A 166 7.60 3.50 -22.38
C GLU A 166 7.36 4.44 -21.19
N GLY A 167 8.06 5.55 -21.16
CA GLY A 167 7.99 6.52 -20.05
C GLY A 167 8.83 6.18 -18.83
N PHE A 168 9.62 5.09 -18.83
CA PHE A 168 10.50 4.71 -17.74
C PHE A 168 11.97 4.69 -18.17
N ASN A 169 12.83 5.29 -17.38
CA ASN A 169 14.26 5.33 -17.63
C ASN A 169 14.97 4.20 -16.85
N GLY A 170 15.65 3.31 -17.57
CA GLY A 170 16.56 2.33 -16.98
C GLY A 170 15.93 1.51 -15.84
N THR A 171 16.50 1.61 -14.65
CA THR A 171 16.13 0.83 -13.46
C THR A 171 14.72 1.09 -12.92
N ASP A 172 14.07 2.18 -13.28
CA ASP A 172 12.67 2.47 -12.93
C ASP A 172 11.71 1.44 -13.54
N GLY A 173 12.10 0.77 -14.62
CA GLY A 173 11.37 -0.33 -15.22
C GLY A 173 11.38 -1.64 -14.42
N CYS A 174 12.20 -1.79 -13.35
CA CYS A 174 12.28 -3.03 -12.57
C CYS A 174 11.11 -3.17 -11.59
N GLY A 175 9.90 -3.26 -12.08
CA GLY A 175 8.66 -3.27 -11.30
C GLY A 175 8.11 -4.65 -10.90
N GLY A 176 8.78 -5.76 -11.26
CA GLY A 176 8.25 -7.10 -10.99
C GLY A 176 6.88 -7.31 -11.64
N VAL A 177 5.90 -7.75 -10.85
CA VAL A 177 4.51 -7.88 -11.31
C VAL A 177 3.82 -6.54 -11.54
N PHE A 178 4.37 -5.43 -11.03
CA PHE A 178 3.89 -4.07 -11.20
C PHE A 178 4.59 -3.33 -12.36
N PHE A 179 5.20 -4.07 -13.27
CA PHE A 179 5.85 -3.56 -14.48
C PHE A 179 4.92 -2.63 -15.27
N VAL A 180 5.48 -1.57 -15.86
CA VAL A 180 4.72 -0.52 -16.59
C VAL A 180 3.72 0.24 -15.70
N SER A 181 3.96 0.28 -14.39
CA SER A 181 3.23 1.15 -13.46
C SER A 181 4.11 2.34 -13.09
N GLY A 182 3.58 3.55 -13.13
CA GLY A 182 4.25 4.69 -12.51
C GLY A 182 4.55 4.40 -11.05
N ALA A 183 5.81 4.33 -10.64
CA ALA A 183 6.26 3.85 -9.33
C ALA A 183 6.20 2.32 -9.11
N GLY A 184 6.07 1.50 -10.15
CA GLY A 184 6.02 0.03 -10.02
C GLY A 184 7.25 -0.58 -9.35
N ASN A 185 8.43 -0.01 -9.57
CA ASN A 185 9.68 -0.36 -8.89
C ASN A 185 9.57 -0.17 -7.37
N TYR A 186 9.04 0.95 -6.90
CA TYR A 186 8.83 1.21 -5.47
C TYR A 186 7.77 0.27 -4.86
N VAL A 187 6.67 0.03 -5.57
CA VAL A 187 5.60 -0.88 -5.14
C VAL A 187 6.17 -2.30 -4.98
N SER A 188 6.87 -2.80 -5.99
CA SER A 188 7.51 -4.11 -6.01
C SER A 188 8.49 -4.30 -4.85
N ALA A 189 9.41 -3.35 -4.66
CA ALA A 189 10.40 -3.40 -3.59
C ALA A 189 9.73 -3.28 -2.20
N SER A 190 8.73 -2.40 -2.04
CA SER A 190 8.00 -2.22 -0.78
C SER A 190 7.26 -3.47 -0.33
N VAL A 191 6.61 -4.17 -1.25
CA VAL A 191 5.93 -5.45 -0.97
C VAL A 191 6.94 -6.48 -0.47
N THR A 192 8.09 -6.58 -1.11
CA THR A 192 9.15 -7.52 -0.70
C THR A 192 9.72 -7.16 0.68
N VAL A 193 10.04 -5.89 0.93
CA VAL A 193 10.56 -5.43 2.23
C VAL A 193 9.55 -5.68 3.35
N ALA A 194 8.29 -5.31 3.16
CA ALA A 194 7.24 -5.53 4.15
C ALA A 194 7.05 -7.03 4.48
N PHE A 195 7.06 -7.88 3.46
CA PHE A 195 6.97 -9.33 3.65
C PHE A 195 8.20 -9.88 4.39
N VAL A 196 9.41 -9.46 4.02
CA VAL A 196 10.64 -9.92 4.67
C VAL A 196 10.65 -9.50 6.14
N LEU A 197 10.24 -8.28 6.48
CA LEU A 197 10.07 -7.87 7.87
C LEU A 197 9.09 -8.78 8.62
N TYR A 198 7.90 -9.00 8.06
CA TYR A 198 6.92 -9.91 8.64
C TYR A 198 7.51 -11.32 8.82
N PHE A 199 8.22 -11.84 7.82
CA PHE A 199 8.87 -13.14 7.87
C PHE A 199 9.92 -13.23 8.99
N LEU A 200 10.79 -12.24 9.13
CA LEU A 200 11.87 -12.22 10.13
C LEU A 200 11.34 -12.23 11.58
N PHE A 201 10.26 -11.51 11.83
CA PHE A 201 9.68 -11.40 13.17
C PHE A 201 8.84 -12.63 13.55
N ASN A 202 8.11 -13.19 12.60
CA ASN A 202 7.12 -14.24 12.88
C ASN A 202 7.64 -15.66 12.65
N TYR A 203 8.70 -15.86 11.84
CA TYR A 203 9.22 -17.20 11.48
C TYR A 203 10.62 -17.45 12.00
N LYS A 204 10.86 -17.17 13.27
CA LYS A 204 12.17 -17.35 13.96
C LYS A 204 12.72 -18.79 13.92
N LYS A 205 11.87 -19.79 13.69
CA LYS A 205 12.23 -21.20 13.59
C LYS A 205 13.03 -21.58 12.33
N TYR A 206 13.00 -20.74 11.29
CA TYR A 206 13.78 -20.99 10.10
C TYR A 206 15.28 -20.78 10.35
N PRO A 207 16.16 -21.56 9.69
CA PRO A 207 17.60 -21.43 9.82
C PRO A 207 18.07 -20.00 9.53
N LEU A 208 19.16 -19.60 10.17
CA LEU A 208 19.71 -18.26 10.04
C LEU A 208 20.02 -17.88 8.58
N TRP A 209 20.57 -18.84 7.81
CA TRP A 209 20.91 -18.61 6.40
C TRP A 209 19.69 -18.29 5.52
N VAL A 210 18.51 -18.90 5.79
CA VAL A 210 17.26 -18.55 5.08
C VAL A 210 16.83 -17.12 5.42
N ARG A 211 16.95 -16.72 6.68
CA ARG A 211 16.60 -15.37 7.14
C ARG A 211 17.54 -14.31 6.59
N LEU A 212 18.85 -14.59 6.57
CA LEU A 212 19.87 -13.74 5.95
C LEU A 212 19.67 -13.66 4.43
N GLY A 213 19.34 -14.76 3.77
CA GLY A 213 19.00 -14.80 2.34
C GLY A 213 17.80 -13.93 2.01
N ALA A 214 16.76 -13.92 2.84
CA ALA A 214 15.59 -13.06 2.66
C ALA A 214 15.94 -11.55 2.81
N ILE A 215 16.80 -11.20 3.79
CA ILE A 215 17.29 -9.83 3.95
C ILE A 215 18.12 -9.43 2.72
N ALA A 216 19.05 -10.27 2.29
CA ALA A 216 19.91 -10.01 1.14
C ALA A 216 19.08 -9.80 -0.14
N ALA A 217 18.03 -10.63 -0.35
CA ALA A 217 17.12 -10.49 -1.47
C ALA A 217 16.36 -9.15 -1.45
N ALA A 218 15.84 -8.74 -0.29
CA ALA A 218 15.15 -7.46 -0.15
C ALA A 218 16.08 -6.27 -0.39
N VAL A 219 17.28 -6.28 0.20
CA VAL A 219 18.29 -5.23 0.00
C VAL A 219 18.71 -5.18 -1.48
N TRP A 220 18.97 -6.32 -2.10
CA TRP A 220 19.33 -6.38 -3.51
C TRP A 220 18.22 -5.82 -4.41
N GLN A 221 16.96 -6.17 -4.14
CA GLN A 221 15.84 -5.62 -4.91
C GLN A 221 15.75 -4.10 -4.77
N VAL A 222 15.87 -3.56 -3.57
CA VAL A 222 15.86 -2.10 -3.33
C VAL A 222 16.95 -1.40 -4.14
N LEU A 223 18.12 -2.01 -4.24
CA LEU A 223 19.27 -1.44 -4.98
C LEU A 223 19.04 -1.48 -6.49
N PHE A 224 18.71 -2.65 -7.06
CA PHE A 224 18.59 -2.77 -8.52
C PHE A 224 17.32 -2.13 -9.09
N SER A 225 16.26 -1.95 -8.29
CA SER A 225 15.04 -1.25 -8.69
C SER A 225 15.06 0.26 -8.36
N ASP A 226 16.21 0.78 -7.97
CA ASP A 226 16.45 2.18 -7.57
C ASP A 226 15.46 2.74 -6.55
N SER A 227 15.03 1.89 -5.62
CA SER A 227 14.02 2.22 -4.61
C SER A 227 14.63 2.58 -3.26
N LYS A 228 15.78 3.26 -3.26
CA LYS A 228 16.61 3.56 -2.05
C LYS A 228 15.87 4.38 -1.00
N GLN A 229 14.89 5.21 -1.41
CA GLN A 229 14.05 6.00 -0.51
C GLN A 229 13.24 5.14 0.46
N LEU A 230 13.00 3.86 0.12
CA LEU A 230 12.35 2.92 1.02
C LEU A 230 13.21 2.66 2.28
N VAL A 231 14.53 2.57 2.12
CA VAL A 231 15.44 2.40 3.27
C VAL A 231 15.28 3.56 4.24
N LEU A 232 15.24 4.79 3.72
CA LEU A 232 14.99 5.99 4.52
C LEU A 232 13.64 5.93 5.22
N ALA A 233 12.56 5.59 4.49
CA ALA A 233 11.22 5.51 5.05
C ALA A 233 11.12 4.48 6.19
N TYR A 234 11.72 3.30 6.02
CA TYR A 234 11.76 2.28 7.06
C TYR A 234 12.66 2.65 8.24
N ALA A 235 13.78 3.35 8.00
CA ALA A 235 14.64 3.85 9.06
C ALA A 235 13.90 4.88 9.94
N VAL A 236 13.22 5.85 9.32
CA VAL A 236 12.38 6.83 10.02
C VAL A 236 11.22 6.14 10.76
N ALA A 237 10.56 5.17 10.14
CA ALA A 237 9.49 4.39 10.79
C ALA A 237 10.00 3.64 12.03
N TRP A 238 11.20 3.10 11.97
CA TRP A 238 11.84 2.45 13.11
C TRP A 238 12.15 3.44 14.24
N ILE A 239 12.67 4.61 13.91
CA ILE A 239 12.90 5.72 14.86
C ILE A 239 11.57 6.09 15.55
N LEU A 240 10.51 6.32 14.77
CA LEU A 240 9.18 6.64 15.30
C LEU A 240 8.65 5.55 16.24
N LEU A 241 8.80 4.27 15.87
CA LEU A 241 8.39 3.17 16.74
C LEU A 241 9.08 3.20 18.10
N ILE A 242 10.31 3.60 18.13
CA ILE A 242 11.07 3.64 19.37
C ILE A 242 10.70 4.86 20.21
N LEU A 243 10.47 6.01 19.59
CA LEU A 243 9.94 7.18 20.29
C LEU A 243 8.58 6.86 20.93
N ILE A 244 7.70 6.13 20.23
CA ILE A 244 6.40 5.70 20.76
C ILE A 244 6.55 4.72 21.93
N ASN A 245 7.54 3.85 21.89
CA ASN A 245 7.76 2.82 22.91
C ASN A 245 8.75 3.24 24.01
N SER A 246 9.31 4.45 23.97
CA SER A 246 10.38 4.89 24.87
C SER A 246 9.86 5.29 26.26
N THR A 247 9.40 4.32 27.03
CA THR A 247 9.18 4.47 28.49
C THR A 247 10.42 4.12 29.32
N ASP A 248 11.50 3.64 28.69
CA ASP A 248 12.70 3.11 29.34
C ASP A 248 13.96 3.79 28.75
N ILE A 249 14.62 4.59 29.58
CA ILE A 249 15.85 5.34 29.22
C ILE A 249 16.94 4.41 28.69
N GLY A 250 17.09 3.21 29.25
CA GLY A 250 18.11 2.25 28.80
C GLY A 250 17.86 1.72 27.39
N LYS A 251 16.59 1.56 26.99
CA LYS A 251 16.23 1.19 25.63
C LYS A 251 16.44 2.35 24.67
N SER A 252 16.11 3.56 25.09
CA SER A 252 16.33 4.78 24.31
C SER A 252 17.82 5.03 24.01
N LEU A 253 18.69 4.75 24.98
CA LEU A 253 20.15 4.88 24.81
C LEU A 253 20.70 3.84 23.82
N LYS A 254 20.32 2.56 23.93
CA LYS A 254 20.71 1.50 22.97
C LYS A 254 20.30 1.84 21.56
N LEU A 255 19.17 2.51 21.43
CA LEU A 255 18.65 2.98 20.19
C LEU A 255 19.48 4.11 19.60
N LEU A 256 19.78 5.14 20.41
CA LEU A 256 20.60 6.26 19.99
C LEU A 256 21.95 5.76 19.42
N ILE A 257 22.55 4.77 20.10
CA ILE A 257 23.76 4.09 19.62
C ILE A 257 23.50 3.37 18.28
N GLY A 258 22.38 2.64 18.16
CA GLY A 258 22.00 1.97 16.92
C GLY A 258 21.80 2.95 15.76
N MET A 259 21.12 4.07 16.02
CA MET A 259 20.93 5.15 15.04
C MET A 259 22.27 5.77 14.62
N MET A 260 23.16 6.03 15.57
CA MET A 260 24.50 6.55 15.29
C MET A 260 25.29 5.59 14.41
N LEU A 261 25.25 4.29 14.68
CA LEU A 261 25.90 3.27 13.86
C LEU A 261 25.32 3.21 12.44
N VAL A 262 23.99 3.23 12.30
CA VAL A 262 23.31 3.26 10.99
C VAL A 262 23.70 4.53 10.22
N SER A 263 23.73 5.69 10.88
CA SER A 263 24.15 6.95 10.26
C SER A 263 25.60 6.91 9.79
N LEU A 264 26.51 6.37 10.60
CA LEU A 264 27.92 6.20 10.21
C LEU A 264 28.08 5.25 9.01
N VAL A 265 27.37 4.12 9.02
CA VAL A 265 27.36 3.18 7.88
C VAL A 265 26.78 3.83 6.64
N SER A 266 25.69 4.60 6.77
CA SER A 266 25.08 5.32 5.66
C SER A 266 26.03 6.36 5.07
N LEU A 267 26.69 7.16 5.91
CA LEU A 267 27.69 8.14 5.47
C LEU A 267 28.87 7.47 4.76
N TRP A 268 29.35 6.34 5.29
CA TRP A 268 30.38 5.55 4.62
C TRP A 268 29.91 5.03 3.26
N CYS A 269 28.67 4.51 3.15
CA CYS A 269 28.09 4.07 1.89
C CYS A 269 27.98 5.21 0.88
N PHE A 270 27.56 6.41 1.30
CA PHE A 270 27.44 7.58 0.42
C PHE A 270 28.80 8.00 -0.17
N GLN A 271 29.87 7.79 0.57
CA GLN A 271 31.24 8.16 0.15
C GLN A 271 31.94 7.07 -0.66
N ASN A 272 31.64 5.78 -0.43
CA ASN A 272 32.45 4.67 -0.93
C ASN A 272 31.69 3.70 -1.85
N VAL A 273 30.36 3.78 -1.94
CA VAL A 273 29.56 2.85 -2.73
C VAL A 273 28.86 3.61 -3.86
N GLU A 274 29.23 3.34 -5.09
CA GLU A 274 28.72 4.01 -6.30
C GLU A 274 27.18 4.02 -6.37
N ALA A 275 26.52 2.93 -5.96
CA ALA A 275 25.08 2.86 -5.90
C ALA A 275 24.41 3.91 -4.98
N PHE A 276 25.17 4.54 -4.09
CA PHE A 276 24.71 5.60 -3.19
C PHE A 276 25.25 6.99 -3.54
N SER A 277 26.03 7.15 -4.61
CA SER A 277 26.66 8.42 -5.03
C SER A 277 25.63 9.55 -5.23
N ALA A 278 24.42 9.22 -5.70
CA ALA A 278 23.31 10.17 -5.83
C ALA A 278 22.96 10.90 -4.53
N PHE A 279 23.09 10.24 -3.36
CA PHE A 279 22.86 10.90 -2.06
C PHE A 279 23.90 11.98 -1.76
N GLY A 280 25.14 11.80 -2.22
CA GLY A 280 26.18 12.84 -2.11
C GLY A 280 25.82 14.10 -2.89
N SER A 281 25.20 13.96 -4.06
CA SER A 281 24.77 15.12 -4.87
C SER A 281 23.58 15.86 -4.24
N TRP A 282 22.76 15.18 -3.44
CA TRP A 282 21.60 15.76 -2.74
C TRP A 282 21.95 16.31 -1.35
N ALA A 283 23.08 15.91 -0.78
CA ALA A 283 23.53 16.39 0.54
C ALA A 283 24.16 17.79 0.51
N ARG A 284 23.79 18.62 -0.48
CA ARG A 284 24.27 20.01 -0.59
C ARG A 284 23.44 20.92 0.31
N PRO A 285 24.05 21.66 1.28
CA PRO A 285 23.30 22.53 2.18
C PRO A 285 22.42 23.55 1.46
N GLU A 286 22.89 24.07 0.31
CA GLU A 286 22.21 25.11 -0.47
C GLU A 286 20.81 24.66 -0.96
N LEU A 287 20.60 23.35 -1.18
CA LEU A 287 19.30 22.80 -1.58
C LEU A 287 18.24 22.93 -0.46
N TYR A 288 18.71 22.97 0.81
CA TYR A 288 17.86 22.92 2.00
C TYR A 288 17.78 24.23 2.77
N GLU A 289 18.41 25.28 2.29
CA GLU A 289 18.25 26.63 2.85
C GLU A 289 16.80 27.08 2.78
N ARG A 290 16.45 28.18 3.50
CA ARG A 290 15.07 28.65 3.66
C ARG A 290 14.31 28.82 2.34
N ASP A 291 15.02 29.25 1.28
CA ASP A 291 14.50 29.42 -0.09
C ASP A 291 15.10 28.41 -1.08
N GLY A 292 15.65 27.31 -0.57
CA GLY A 292 16.32 26.30 -1.36
C GLY A 292 15.39 25.52 -2.27
N GLU A 293 15.96 25.03 -3.37
CA GLU A 293 15.20 24.32 -4.42
C GLU A 293 14.47 23.07 -3.93
N ALA A 294 14.99 22.39 -2.89
CA ALA A 294 14.37 21.20 -2.33
C ALA A 294 13.02 21.51 -1.66
N TRP A 295 12.96 22.60 -0.88
CA TRP A 295 11.70 23.08 -0.29
C TRP A 295 10.76 23.61 -1.36
N TYR A 296 11.28 24.34 -2.32
CA TYR A 296 10.48 24.84 -3.45
C TYR A 296 9.82 23.69 -4.20
N ALA A 297 10.58 22.66 -4.55
CA ALA A 297 10.07 21.50 -5.27
C ALA A 297 9.04 20.72 -4.43
N LYS A 298 9.42 20.35 -3.20
CA LYS A 298 8.58 19.48 -2.37
C LYS A 298 7.23 20.08 -2.00
N PHE A 299 7.18 21.36 -1.72
CA PHE A 299 5.95 22.05 -1.32
C PHE A 299 5.24 22.77 -2.47
N TYR A 300 5.64 22.55 -3.73
CA TYR A 300 4.99 23.13 -4.90
C TYR A 300 3.50 22.82 -4.93
N SER A 301 3.11 21.54 -4.77
CA SER A 301 1.70 21.14 -4.72
C SER A 301 0.93 21.80 -3.59
N ALA A 302 1.51 21.90 -2.40
CA ALA A 302 0.86 22.58 -1.29
C ALA A 302 0.58 24.06 -1.61
N ARG A 303 1.51 24.74 -2.32
CA ARG A 303 1.33 26.15 -2.72
C ARG A 303 0.22 26.33 -3.74
N ILE A 304 0.18 25.50 -4.80
CA ILE A 304 -0.88 25.61 -5.81
C ILE A 304 -2.25 25.21 -5.25
N ILE A 305 -2.32 24.23 -4.35
CA ILE A 305 -3.55 23.86 -3.65
C ILE A 305 -4.04 25.03 -2.77
N LEU A 306 -3.13 25.61 -1.97
CA LEU A 306 -3.48 26.74 -1.09
C LEU A 306 -3.90 27.99 -1.87
N ALA A 307 -3.33 28.23 -3.05
CA ALA A 307 -3.74 29.34 -3.90
C ALA A 307 -5.20 29.23 -4.38
N GLU A 308 -5.73 28.00 -4.48
CA GLU A 308 -7.12 27.73 -4.84
C GLU A 308 -8.08 27.69 -3.65
N PHE A 309 -7.59 27.77 -2.41
CA PHE A 309 -8.44 27.85 -1.23
C PHE A 309 -9.08 29.22 -1.11
N ARG A 310 -10.33 29.33 -1.58
CA ARG A 310 -11.12 30.59 -1.60
C ARG A 310 -12.05 30.75 -0.40
N SER A 311 -12.23 29.69 0.39
CA SER A 311 -13.14 29.63 1.52
C SER A 311 -12.53 28.87 2.68
N PRO A 312 -12.85 29.20 3.95
CA PRO A 312 -12.50 28.39 5.11
C PRO A 312 -12.95 26.93 5.00
N PHE A 313 -14.02 26.67 4.26
CA PHE A 313 -14.52 25.31 4.01
C PHE A 313 -13.56 24.47 3.17
N ASN A 314 -12.69 25.06 2.35
CA ASN A 314 -11.67 24.31 1.63
C ASN A 314 -10.64 23.67 2.58
N TRP A 315 -10.39 24.25 3.77
CA TRP A 315 -9.57 23.60 4.78
C TRP A 315 -10.21 22.31 5.32
N LEU A 316 -11.55 22.28 5.45
CA LEU A 316 -12.29 21.13 5.96
C LEU A 316 -12.51 20.07 4.88
N PHE A 317 -12.95 20.48 3.69
CA PHE A 317 -13.42 19.59 2.63
C PHE A 317 -12.47 19.47 1.44
N GLY A 318 -11.35 20.21 1.42
CA GLY A 318 -10.42 20.23 0.29
C GLY A 318 -11.01 20.94 -0.93
N LEU A 319 -10.53 20.54 -2.10
CA LEU A 319 -10.96 21.06 -3.40
C LEU A 319 -11.84 20.07 -4.19
N GLY A 320 -12.16 18.92 -3.61
CA GLY A 320 -12.95 17.85 -4.22
C GLY A 320 -12.11 16.63 -4.62
N PRO A 321 -12.68 15.41 -4.51
CA PRO A 321 -11.99 14.18 -4.88
C PRO A 321 -11.46 14.22 -6.31
N GLY A 322 -10.16 13.96 -6.50
CA GLY A 322 -9.52 13.97 -7.81
C GLY A 322 -9.30 15.35 -8.43
N HIS A 323 -9.45 16.42 -7.67
CA HIS A 323 -9.24 17.79 -8.16
C HIS A 323 -7.83 18.31 -7.88
N THR A 324 -6.99 17.55 -7.17
CA THR A 324 -5.63 17.98 -6.85
C THR A 324 -4.58 16.98 -7.31
N VAL A 325 -3.54 16.77 -6.49
CA VAL A 325 -2.37 15.96 -6.82
C VAL A 325 -2.47 14.51 -6.36
N SER A 326 -3.66 14.05 -5.97
CA SER A 326 -3.90 12.63 -5.71
C SER A 326 -3.65 11.80 -6.96
N ARG A 327 -3.44 10.49 -6.79
CA ARG A 327 -3.35 9.56 -7.91
C ARG A 327 -4.59 9.62 -8.81
N LEU A 328 -5.76 9.86 -8.20
CA LEU A 328 -7.00 10.04 -8.94
C LEU A 328 -6.92 11.26 -9.87
N GLY A 329 -6.53 12.45 -9.33
CA GLY A 329 -6.51 13.70 -10.07
C GLY A 329 -5.31 13.85 -11.01
N ALA A 330 -4.13 13.42 -10.59
CA ALA A 330 -2.92 13.58 -11.37
C ALA A 330 -2.84 12.62 -12.58
N TRP A 331 -3.46 11.42 -12.49
CA TRP A 331 -3.34 10.40 -13.54
C TRP A 331 -4.67 9.77 -13.95
N PHE A 332 -5.42 9.18 -13.03
CA PHE A 332 -6.54 8.30 -13.35
C PHE A 332 -7.66 9.00 -14.14
N LEU A 333 -8.16 10.12 -13.63
CA LEU A 333 -9.24 10.85 -14.30
C LEU A 333 -8.84 11.36 -15.67
N ARG A 334 -7.59 11.72 -15.85
CA ARG A 334 -7.07 12.20 -17.12
C ARG A 334 -6.82 11.08 -18.12
N ASP A 335 -6.17 10.01 -17.69
CA ASP A 335 -5.83 8.90 -18.58
C ASP A 335 -7.09 8.17 -19.09
N TYR A 336 -8.19 8.26 -18.32
CA TYR A 336 -9.49 7.70 -18.68
C TYR A 336 -10.59 8.76 -18.88
N ALA A 337 -10.23 10.01 -19.21
CA ALA A 337 -11.17 11.12 -19.36
C ALA A 337 -12.29 10.80 -20.35
N SER A 338 -11.95 10.26 -21.52
CA SER A 338 -12.93 9.88 -22.56
C SER A 338 -13.99 8.89 -22.08
N LEU A 339 -13.68 8.06 -21.07
CA LEU A 339 -14.60 7.10 -20.47
C LEU A 339 -15.37 7.68 -19.30
N LEU A 340 -14.71 8.52 -18.47
CA LEU A 340 -15.23 8.93 -17.17
C LEU A 340 -15.97 10.27 -17.21
N GLU A 341 -15.59 11.20 -18.07
CA GLU A 341 -16.28 12.48 -18.23
C GLU A 341 -17.74 12.33 -18.65
N PRO A 342 -18.10 11.42 -19.60
CA PRO A 342 -19.51 11.18 -19.93
C PRO A 342 -20.33 10.61 -18.76
N LEU A 343 -19.66 10.01 -17.77
CA LEU A 343 -20.27 9.49 -16.54
C LEU A 343 -20.33 10.55 -15.42
N GLY A 344 -19.91 11.79 -15.69
CA GLY A 344 -19.95 12.90 -14.76
C GLY A 344 -18.67 13.07 -13.93
N ALA A 345 -17.53 12.50 -14.36
CA ALA A 345 -16.25 12.83 -13.73
C ALA A 345 -15.84 14.28 -14.06
N THR A 346 -15.24 14.93 -13.08
CA THR A 346 -14.74 16.31 -13.18
C THR A 346 -13.25 16.37 -12.86
N THR A 347 -12.53 17.29 -13.51
CA THR A 347 -11.10 17.48 -13.31
C THR A 347 -10.79 18.96 -13.08
N ARG A 348 -9.65 19.25 -12.42
CA ARG A 348 -9.08 20.58 -12.30
C ARG A 348 -7.64 20.60 -12.80
N PHE A 349 -7.13 21.77 -13.11
CA PHE A 349 -5.80 21.93 -13.70
C PHE A 349 -4.65 21.63 -12.73
N ILE A 350 -4.87 21.64 -11.41
CA ILE A 350 -3.84 21.47 -10.37
C ILE A 350 -3.01 20.20 -10.55
N GLY A 351 -3.65 19.07 -10.86
CA GLY A 351 -2.93 17.80 -11.10
C GLY A 351 -2.05 17.84 -12.35
N VAL A 352 -2.49 18.54 -13.39
CA VAL A 352 -1.72 18.75 -14.63
C VAL A 352 -0.51 19.64 -14.35
N ASP A 353 -0.74 20.79 -13.71
CA ASP A 353 0.32 21.74 -13.35
C ASP A 353 1.42 21.09 -12.49
N ALA A 354 1.02 20.32 -11.47
CA ALA A 354 1.98 19.57 -10.65
C ALA A 354 2.81 18.56 -11.46
N ARG A 355 2.22 17.90 -12.47
CA ARG A 355 2.95 16.98 -13.35
C ARG A 355 3.89 17.71 -14.28
N GLU A 356 3.45 18.79 -14.92
CA GLU A 356 4.30 19.62 -15.76
C GLU A 356 5.51 20.16 -14.98
N PHE A 357 5.28 20.54 -13.71
CA PHE A 357 6.36 20.92 -12.82
C PHE A 357 7.34 19.75 -12.58
N VAL A 358 6.85 18.54 -12.29
CA VAL A 358 7.70 17.34 -12.10
C VAL A 358 8.52 17.06 -13.34
N ASP A 359 7.91 17.15 -14.51
CA ASP A 359 8.56 16.90 -15.81
C ASP A 359 9.50 18.04 -16.24
N GLY A 360 9.32 19.25 -15.73
CA GLY A 360 10.11 20.45 -16.05
C GLY A 360 11.30 20.69 -15.10
N PHE A 361 11.19 20.32 -13.85
CA PHE A 361 12.16 20.71 -12.82
C PHE A 361 13.24 19.63 -12.60
N TRP A 362 14.52 20.02 -12.67
CA TRP A 362 15.64 19.07 -12.66
C TRP A 362 15.72 18.18 -11.42
N LEU A 363 15.39 18.74 -10.23
CA LEU A 363 15.51 18.03 -8.96
C LEU A 363 14.42 16.94 -8.81
N THR A 364 13.21 17.19 -9.32
CA THR A 364 12.10 16.24 -9.33
C THR A 364 12.32 15.11 -10.35
N LYS A 365 12.98 15.43 -11.48
CA LYS A 365 13.44 14.42 -12.44
C LYS A 365 14.52 13.51 -11.86
N GLY A 366 15.40 14.07 -11.02
CA GLY A 366 16.51 13.34 -10.41
C GLY A 366 16.08 12.45 -9.24
N SER A 367 15.00 12.77 -8.55
CA SER A 367 14.53 11.97 -7.41
C SER A 367 13.09 12.25 -7.01
N SER A 368 12.33 11.19 -6.83
CA SER A 368 10.96 11.23 -6.32
C SER A 368 10.83 11.75 -4.87
N VAL A 369 11.92 11.80 -4.10
CA VAL A 369 11.93 12.44 -2.76
C VAL A 369 11.50 13.90 -2.85
N PHE A 370 11.93 14.59 -3.90
CA PHE A 370 11.62 16.00 -4.13
C PHE A 370 10.32 16.23 -4.91
N SER A 371 9.68 15.15 -5.39
CA SER A 371 8.42 15.27 -6.10
C SER A 371 7.34 15.91 -5.21
N PRO A 372 6.63 16.94 -5.70
CA PRO A 372 5.50 17.54 -5.00
C PRO A 372 4.28 16.63 -4.98
N ILE A 373 4.22 15.61 -5.82
CA ILE A 373 3.10 14.67 -5.89
C ILE A 373 3.34 13.56 -4.88
N PHE A 374 2.71 13.67 -3.71
CA PHE A 374 2.80 12.69 -2.63
C PHE A 374 1.44 12.48 -1.94
N GLY A 375 1.24 11.29 -1.35
CA GLY A 375 -0.07 10.84 -0.90
C GLY A 375 -0.78 11.79 0.06
N TRP A 376 -0.08 12.32 1.08
CA TRP A 376 -0.73 13.22 2.03
C TRP A 376 -1.13 14.57 1.42
N ALA A 377 -0.38 15.08 0.44
CA ALA A 377 -0.78 16.28 -0.29
C ALA A 377 -2.03 16.00 -1.13
N GLY A 378 -2.11 14.81 -1.76
CA GLY A 378 -3.29 14.40 -2.50
C GLY A 378 -4.53 14.25 -1.63
N VAL A 379 -4.42 13.47 -0.53
CA VAL A 379 -5.55 13.25 0.39
C VAL A 379 -6.03 14.55 1.03
N TRP A 380 -5.10 15.39 1.51
CA TRP A 380 -5.44 16.68 2.10
C TRP A 380 -6.00 17.67 1.06
N GLY A 381 -5.37 17.76 -0.09
CA GLY A 381 -5.81 18.65 -1.15
C GLY A 381 -7.21 18.32 -1.66
N ASP A 382 -7.48 17.04 -1.89
CA ASP A 382 -8.78 16.58 -2.38
C ASP A 382 -9.87 16.64 -1.31
N LEU A 383 -9.58 16.17 -0.09
CA LEU A 383 -10.60 15.87 0.92
C LEU A 383 -10.52 16.79 2.16
N GLY A 384 -9.53 17.67 2.23
CA GLY A 384 -9.31 18.56 3.35
C GLY A 384 -8.89 17.86 4.64
N LEU A 385 -8.93 18.61 5.75
CA LEU A 385 -8.60 18.08 7.08
C LEU A 385 -9.58 17.01 7.54
N LEU A 386 -10.85 17.08 7.11
CA LEU A 386 -11.85 16.08 7.45
C LEU A 386 -11.53 14.74 6.79
N GLY A 387 -11.24 14.73 5.49
CA GLY A 387 -10.86 13.51 4.79
C GLY A 387 -9.55 12.93 5.29
N LEU A 388 -8.52 13.75 5.47
CA LEU A 388 -7.25 13.32 6.06
C LEU A 388 -7.43 12.76 7.47
N GLY A 389 -8.20 13.45 8.33
CA GLY A 389 -8.45 13.02 9.71
C GLY A 389 -9.20 11.69 9.78
N THR A 390 -10.22 11.51 8.93
CA THR A 390 -11.00 10.26 8.89
C THR A 390 -10.20 9.10 8.29
N TYR A 391 -9.32 9.33 7.31
CA TYR A 391 -8.39 8.33 6.80
C TYR A 391 -7.37 7.89 7.87
N LEU A 392 -6.80 8.87 8.60
CA LEU A 392 -5.88 8.57 9.73
C LEU A 392 -6.61 7.86 10.87
N TYR A 393 -7.87 8.20 11.15
CA TYR A 393 -8.70 7.47 12.12
C TYR A 393 -8.90 6.00 11.70
N MET A 394 -9.20 5.75 10.45
CA MET A 394 -9.34 4.39 9.91
C MET A 394 -8.03 3.60 10.05
N SER A 395 -6.89 4.23 9.74
CA SER A 395 -5.55 3.67 9.95
C SER A 395 -5.25 3.43 11.43
N PHE A 396 -5.69 4.31 12.31
CA PHE A 396 -5.56 4.16 13.77
C PHE A 396 -6.38 2.98 14.31
N VAL A 397 -7.59 2.74 13.79
CA VAL A 397 -8.38 1.54 14.12
C VAL A 397 -7.61 0.27 13.77
N VAL A 398 -6.95 0.23 12.62
CA VAL A 398 -6.07 -0.89 12.24
C VAL A 398 -4.87 -1.00 13.18
N TRP A 399 -4.21 0.12 13.48
CA TRP A 399 -3.08 0.16 14.40
C TRP A 399 -3.41 -0.44 15.77
N GLN A 400 -4.50 -0.01 16.37
CA GLN A 400 -4.91 -0.45 17.71
C GLN A 400 -5.28 -1.94 17.77
N ASN A 401 -5.89 -2.45 16.72
CA ASN A 401 -6.50 -3.77 16.75
C ASN A 401 -5.67 -4.85 16.05
N PHE A 402 -4.84 -4.48 15.09
CA PHE A 402 -4.16 -5.43 14.20
C PHE A 402 -2.64 -5.31 14.19
N ALA A 403 -2.04 -4.21 14.67
CA ALA A 403 -0.59 -4.07 14.74
C ALA A 403 -0.01 -4.83 15.95
N LEU A 404 -0.06 -6.16 15.88
CA LEU A 404 0.16 -7.08 17.01
C LEU A 404 1.62 -7.23 17.42
N ASP A 405 2.56 -6.85 16.56
CA ASP A 405 4.00 -6.93 16.79
C ASP A 405 4.74 -5.75 16.17
N ASN A 406 6.02 -5.64 16.49
CA ASN A 406 6.84 -4.52 16.02
C ASN A 406 7.04 -4.51 14.50
N SER A 407 6.97 -5.66 13.82
CA SER A 407 7.10 -5.67 12.35
C SER A 407 5.90 -4.98 11.70
N LEU A 408 4.68 -5.28 12.15
CA LEU A 408 3.47 -4.66 11.65
C LEU A 408 3.42 -3.17 12.01
N LYS A 409 3.86 -2.80 13.22
CA LYS A 409 3.97 -1.39 13.63
C LYS A 409 4.96 -0.61 12.75
N ILE A 410 6.16 -1.17 12.49
CA ILE A 410 7.13 -0.55 11.57
C ILE A 410 6.55 -0.41 10.17
N THR A 411 5.88 -1.44 9.66
CA THR A 411 5.25 -1.40 8.34
C THR A 411 4.17 -0.31 8.27
N MET A 412 3.31 -0.17 9.28
CA MET A 412 2.30 0.89 9.30
C MET A 412 2.93 2.29 9.42
N LEU A 413 3.96 2.43 10.25
CA LEU A 413 4.71 3.70 10.34
C LEU A 413 5.46 4.02 9.04
N SER A 414 5.97 3.01 8.33
CA SER A 414 6.61 3.24 7.03
C SER A 414 5.60 3.75 5.99
N ILE A 415 4.34 3.29 6.01
CA ILE A 415 3.27 3.84 5.17
C ILE A 415 3.03 5.32 5.49
N LEU A 416 2.98 5.68 6.77
CA LEU A 416 2.85 7.07 7.19
C LEU A 416 3.98 7.95 6.64
N VAL A 417 5.22 7.48 6.73
CA VAL A 417 6.40 8.19 6.20
C VAL A 417 6.39 8.24 4.67
N MET A 418 6.11 7.11 4.01
CA MET A 418 6.04 7.04 2.55
C MET A 418 4.99 7.97 1.97
N GLY A 419 3.89 8.21 2.69
CA GLY A 419 2.87 9.16 2.27
C GLY A 419 3.37 10.60 2.10
N PHE A 420 4.52 10.98 2.70
CA PHE A 420 5.21 12.26 2.46
C PHE A 420 6.21 12.20 1.29
N ILE A 421 6.53 11.01 0.79
CA ILE A 421 7.52 10.83 -0.29
C ILE A 421 6.83 10.49 -1.61
N PHE A 422 5.87 9.57 -1.56
CA PHE A 422 5.19 8.98 -2.71
C PHE A 422 3.67 9.02 -2.59
N THR A 423 2.97 8.68 -3.68
CA THR A 423 1.52 8.39 -3.69
C THR A 423 1.20 6.95 -3.25
N GLN A 424 2.09 6.29 -2.51
CA GLN A 424 2.02 4.85 -2.22
C GLN A 424 0.85 4.45 -1.31
N VAL A 425 0.31 5.39 -0.52
CA VAL A 425 -0.92 5.20 0.26
C VAL A 425 -2.16 4.97 -0.64
N GLU A 426 -2.07 5.38 -1.90
CA GLU A 426 -3.10 5.24 -2.93
C GLU A 426 -2.77 4.09 -3.91
N GLU A 427 -1.69 3.30 -3.65
CA GLU A 427 -1.26 2.22 -4.54
C GLU A 427 -1.85 0.88 -4.08
N PRO A 428 -2.85 0.34 -4.82
CA PRO A 428 -3.56 -0.87 -4.41
C PRO A 428 -2.65 -2.07 -4.24
N GLY A 429 -1.70 -2.27 -5.16
CA GLY A 429 -0.77 -3.40 -5.14
C GLY A 429 0.02 -3.50 -3.83
N TYR A 430 0.49 -2.37 -3.31
CA TYR A 430 1.17 -2.30 -2.02
C TYR A 430 0.19 -2.43 -0.86
N MET A 431 -0.84 -1.58 -0.81
CA MET A 431 -1.72 -1.45 0.35
C MET A 431 -2.56 -2.72 0.59
N VAL A 432 -3.04 -3.39 -0.45
CA VAL A 432 -3.76 -4.67 -0.32
C VAL A 432 -2.80 -5.80 0.10
N SER A 433 -1.53 -5.78 -0.34
CA SER A 433 -0.51 -6.72 0.15
C SER A 433 -0.26 -6.54 1.65
N ILE A 434 -0.20 -5.30 2.13
CA ILE A 434 -0.07 -5.01 3.57
C ILE A 434 -1.32 -5.47 4.33
N ALA A 435 -2.53 -5.22 3.80
CA ALA A 435 -3.76 -5.72 4.40
C ALA A 435 -3.79 -7.25 4.51
N MET A 436 -3.25 -7.96 3.49
CA MET A 436 -3.08 -9.41 3.52
C MET A 436 -2.12 -9.84 4.63
N ILE A 437 -0.96 -9.19 4.78
CA ILE A 437 0.03 -9.47 5.82
C ILE A 437 -0.58 -9.25 7.21
N ILE A 438 -1.23 -8.10 7.43
CA ILE A 438 -1.88 -7.74 8.70
C ILE A 438 -2.99 -8.74 9.05
N GLY A 439 -3.87 -9.03 8.09
CA GLY A 439 -4.97 -9.98 8.28
C GLY A 439 -4.48 -11.39 8.59
N LEU A 440 -3.45 -11.88 7.89
CA LEU A 440 -2.84 -13.18 8.18
C LEU A 440 -2.16 -13.23 9.54
N ALA A 441 -1.43 -12.20 9.93
CA ALA A 441 -0.80 -12.12 11.26
C ALA A 441 -1.85 -12.18 12.36
N TRP A 442 -2.97 -11.47 12.21
CA TRP A 442 -4.09 -11.51 13.14
C TRP A 442 -4.73 -12.91 13.20
N GLN A 443 -5.00 -13.54 12.07
CA GLN A 443 -5.56 -14.89 12.01
C GLN A 443 -4.60 -15.94 12.60
N GLU A 444 -3.30 -15.82 12.38
CA GLU A 444 -2.29 -16.72 12.96
C GLU A 444 -2.31 -16.67 14.50
N LYS A 445 -2.34 -15.47 15.06
CA LYS A 445 -2.42 -15.29 16.52
C LYS A 445 -3.69 -15.92 17.05
N ARG A 446 -4.84 -15.67 16.42
CA ARG A 446 -6.13 -16.25 16.79
C ARG A 446 -6.13 -17.79 16.76
N LEU A 447 -5.56 -18.41 15.72
CA LEU A 447 -5.46 -19.87 15.62
C LEU A 447 -4.58 -20.46 16.71
N LYS A 448 -3.44 -19.82 17.05
CA LYS A 448 -2.55 -20.25 18.14
C LYS A 448 -3.25 -20.21 19.51
N PHE A 449 -4.09 -19.22 19.78
CA PHE A 449 -4.86 -19.14 21.03
C PHE A 449 -5.94 -20.23 21.12
N LYS A 450 -6.66 -20.49 20.01
CA LYS A 450 -7.62 -21.61 19.95
C LYS A 450 -6.98 -22.96 20.25
N GLN A 451 -5.81 -23.22 19.69
CA GLN A 451 -5.08 -24.47 19.93
C GLN A 451 -4.63 -24.64 21.38
N LYS A 452 -4.39 -23.53 22.10
CA LYS A 452 -3.99 -23.55 23.51
C LYS A 452 -5.18 -23.61 24.50
N GLY A 453 -6.42 -23.69 24.00
CA GLY A 453 -7.63 -23.68 24.84
C GLY A 453 -7.92 -22.36 25.54
N ILE A 454 -7.18 -21.28 25.21
CA ILE A 454 -7.30 -19.97 25.84
C ILE A 454 -8.33 -19.15 25.05
N SER A 455 -9.61 -19.34 25.34
CA SER A 455 -10.73 -18.67 24.65
C SER A 455 -10.91 -17.18 24.98
N ARG A 456 -10.15 -16.57 25.90
CA ARG A 456 -10.49 -15.28 26.52
C ARG A 456 -9.52 -14.12 26.33
N ALA A 457 -8.44 -14.22 25.56
CA ALA A 457 -7.40 -13.19 25.59
C ALA A 457 -6.89 -12.78 24.20
N ILE A 458 -7.74 -12.23 23.37
CA ILE A 458 -7.27 -11.41 22.21
C ILE A 458 -8.13 -10.14 22.15
#